data_a9c0d80a7b2a4daf51ae97438e040f6d
#
_entry.id   a9c0d80a7b2a4daf51ae97438e040f6d
#
_cell.length_a   1.000
_cell.length_b   1.000
_cell.length_c   1.000
_cell.angle_alpha   90.00
_cell.angle_beta   90.00
_cell.angle_gamma   90.00
#
_symmetry.space_group_name_H-M   'P 1'
#
loop_
_entity.id
_entity.type
_entity.pdbx_description
1 polymer ?
#
loop_
_entity_poly.entity_id
_entity_poly.type
_entity_poly.pdbx_seq_one_letter_code
_entity_poly.pdbx_strand_id
1 'polypeptide(L)'
;HRFTELVPEITHILCLKNGKIFAKGERDTMLDIAQNGSLYHDDLDSLSLKKTFDINGKCENKVKRNTPPCVQASDSSFVIEMKNVRVAYQDKVILENFDWNVKKGENWKILGPNGAGKSTLLSLISGDHLQAYSNQIKIFGQPRGKGESIWELKQQIGMVTNELQLAYQQPVNVFKVILSGFYDSIGLYQPASEGQKQTGKYWLYMLGLEALAERVFLKLSYG
;
A
#
# COMPACT_ATOMS: atom_id res chain seq x y z
N HIS A 1 -8.54 8.47 -15.74
CA HIS A 1 -7.68 8.25 -14.56
C HIS A 1 -6.21 8.47 -14.91
N ARG A 2 -5.54 9.31 -14.15
CA ARG A 2 -4.39 10.11 -14.49
C ARG A 2 -3.08 9.32 -14.49
N PHE A 3 -2.61 8.91 -15.65
CA PHE A 3 -1.21 8.48 -15.84
C PHE A 3 -0.22 9.63 -15.58
N THR A 4 -0.70 10.89 -15.57
CA THR A 4 0.09 12.12 -15.36
C THR A 4 0.55 12.32 -13.91
N GLU A 5 0.07 11.54 -12.95
CA GLU A 5 0.44 11.63 -11.52
C GLU A 5 1.37 10.49 -11.09
N LEU A 6 2.15 9.93 -12.03
CA LEU A 6 3.10 8.89 -11.70
C LEU A 6 4.39 9.52 -11.16
N VAL A 7 4.69 9.21 -9.90
CA VAL A 7 5.99 9.56 -9.32
C VAL A 7 7.09 8.69 -9.95
N PRO A 8 8.33 9.21 -10.06
CA PRO A 8 9.43 8.52 -10.75
C PRO A 8 9.75 7.13 -10.18
N GLU A 9 9.49 6.92 -8.90
CA GLU A 9 9.77 5.67 -8.17
C GLU A 9 8.85 4.50 -8.56
N ILE A 10 7.72 4.76 -9.23
CA ILE A 10 6.82 3.70 -9.72
C ILE A 10 7.52 2.95 -10.85
N THR A 11 7.70 1.64 -10.67
CA THR A 11 8.34 0.76 -11.67
C THR A 11 7.32 0.01 -12.52
N HIS A 12 6.14 -0.29 -11.96
CA HIS A 12 5.12 -1.12 -12.60
C HIS A 12 3.72 -0.55 -12.43
N ILE A 13 2.84 -0.88 -13.37
CA ILE A 13 1.43 -0.47 -13.36
C ILE A 13 0.53 -1.70 -13.48
N LEU A 14 -0.52 -1.74 -12.66
CA LEU A 14 -1.60 -2.71 -12.71
C LEU A 14 -2.91 -1.98 -12.98
N CYS A 15 -3.56 -2.26 -14.09
CA CYS A 15 -4.86 -1.70 -14.45
C CYS A 15 -5.98 -2.71 -14.21
N LEU A 16 -6.97 -2.32 -13.42
CA LEU A 16 -8.15 -3.13 -13.11
C LEU A 16 -9.39 -2.57 -13.80
N LYS A 17 -10.21 -3.45 -14.37
CA LYS A 17 -11.55 -3.14 -14.92
C LYS A 17 -12.50 -4.28 -14.59
N ASN A 18 -13.63 -3.98 -13.97
CA ASN A 18 -14.68 -4.97 -13.63
C ASN A 18 -14.14 -6.22 -12.89
N GLY A 19 -13.26 -6.01 -11.91
CA GLY A 19 -12.70 -7.09 -11.10
C GLY A 19 -11.66 -7.97 -11.78
N LYS A 20 -11.22 -7.61 -12.96
CA LYS A 20 -10.19 -8.35 -13.73
C LYS A 20 -8.97 -7.48 -13.98
N ILE A 21 -7.84 -8.11 -14.20
CA ILE A 21 -6.66 -7.42 -14.71
C ILE A 21 -6.92 -7.07 -16.17
N PHE A 22 -6.99 -5.78 -16.45
CA PHE A 22 -7.13 -5.26 -17.80
C PHE A 22 -5.77 -5.17 -18.51
N ALA A 23 -4.75 -4.68 -17.78
CA ALA A 23 -3.37 -4.62 -18.23
C ALA A 23 -2.42 -4.61 -17.03
N LYS A 24 -1.21 -5.14 -17.20
CA LYS A 24 -0.14 -5.05 -16.20
C LYS A 24 1.23 -5.10 -16.88
N GLY A 25 2.21 -4.41 -16.33
CA GLY A 25 3.58 -4.42 -16.88
C GLY A 25 4.44 -3.32 -16.30
N GLU A 26 5.64 -3.22 -16.85
CA GLU A 26 6.58 -2.14 -16.53
C GLU A 26 5.97 -0.79 -16.90
N ARG A 27 6.30 0.23 -16.11
CA ARG A 27 5.76 1.59 -16.24
C ARG A 27 5.89 2.13 -17.66
N ASP A 28 7.09 2.07 -18.24
CA ASP A 28 7.38 2.72 -19.54
C ASP A 28 6.60 2.03 -20.66
N THR A 29 6.56 0.70 -20.68
CA THR A 29 5.73 -0.08 -21.60
C THR A 29 4.25 0.27 -21.47
N MET A 30 3.75 0.41 -20.24
CA MET A 30 2.35 0.74 -19.99
C MET A 30 2.01 2.18 -20.41
N LEU A 31 2.94 3.12 -20.28
CA LEU A 31 2.79 4.48 -20.74
C LEU A 31 2.74 4.57 -22.28
N ASP A 32 3.61 3.82 -22.96
CA ASP A 32 3.60 3.75 -24.43
C ASP A 32 2.28 3.18 -24.97
N ILE A 33 1.76 2.13 -24.35
CA ILE A 33 0.46 1.55 -24.72
C ILE A 33 -0.67 2.57 -24.47
N ALA A 34 -0.60 3.32 -23.37
CA ALA A 34 -1.61 4.34 -23.05
C ALA A 34 -1.57 5.52 -24.05
N GLN A 35 -0.37 5.96 -24.46
CA GLN A 35 -0.19 7.04 -25.43
C GLN A 35 -0.66 6.65 -26.84
N ASN A 36 -0.48 5.40 -27.22
CA ASN A 36 -0.91 4.86 -28.50
C ASN A 36 -2.41 4.52 -28.57
N GLY A 37 -3.20 4.91 -27.57
CA GLY A 37 -4.67 4.80 -27.58
C GLY A 37 -5.23 3.39 -27.38
N SER A 38 -4.39 2.39 -27.06
CA SER A 38 -4.83 0.99 -26.96
C SER A 38 -5.48 0.59 -25.63
N LEU A 39 -5.34 1.42 -24.57
CA LEU A 39 -5.74 1.02 -23.21
C LEU A 39 -7.20 1.35 -22.84
N TYR A 40 -7.83 2.36 -23.42
CA TYR A 40 -9.19 2.78 -23.05
C TYR A 40 -9.92 3.45 -24.23
N HIS A 41 -10.42 2.70 -25.18
CA HIS A 41 -11.14 3.29 -26.31
C HIS A 41 -12.54 3.83 -25.96
N ASP A 42 -13.09 3.50 -24.78
CA ASP A 42 -14.45 3.90 -24.39
C ASP A 42 -14.57 5.04 -23.36
N ASP A 43 -13.43 5.54 -22.77
CA ASP A 43 -13.48 6.56 -21.71
C ASP A 43 -12.48 7.73 -21.91
N LEU A 44 -11.94 7.93 -23.12
CA LEU A 44 -10.81 8.86 -23.39
C LEU A 44 -11.21 10.24 -23.92
N ASP A 45 -12.46 10.66 -23.80
CA ASP A 45 -12.89 11.97 -24.33
C ASP A 45 -12.38 13.20 -23.57
N SER A 46 -11.42 13.09 -22.67
CA SER A 46 -10.91 14.27 -21.94
C SER A 46 -9.46 14.25 -21.47
N LEU A 47 -8.54 13.63 -22.18
CA LEU A 47 -7.12 13.72 -21.80
C LEU A 47 -6.28 14.38 -22.88
N SER A 48 -6.21 15.71 -22.82
CA SER A 48 -5.17 16.49 -23.45
C SER A 48 -3.79 16.14 -22.82
N LEU A 49 -3.11 15.18 -23.43
CA LEU A 49 -1.71 14.84 -23.17
C LEU A 49 -0.80 15.91 -23.82
N LYS A 50 -0.67 17.08 -23.19
CA LYS A 50 0.40 18.04 -23.49
C LYS A 50 0.72 18.85 -22.22
N LYS A 51 1.64 18.33 -21.42
CA LYS A 51 2.63 19.14 -20.68
C LYS A 51 3.73 18.22 -20.16
N THR A 52 4.82 18.21 -20.89
CA THR A 52 6.14 17.81 -20.44
C THR A 52 6.53 18.67 -19.24
N PHE A 53 6.73 18.06 -18.09
CA PHE A 53 7.46 18.67 -16.99
C PHE A 53 8.88 18.11 -16.98
N ASP A 54 9.83 18.94 -17.45
CA ASP A 54 11.23 18.79 -17.12
C ASP A 54 11.43 19.05 -15.63
N ILE A 55 11.73 18.02 -14.87
CA ILE A 55 12.24 18.16 -13.52
C ILE A 55 13.68 17.62 -13.50
N ASN A 56 14.63 18.46 -13.93
CA ASN A 56 16.01 18.32 -13.56
C ASN A 56 16.19 18.84 -12.13
N GLY A 57 16.08 17.98 -11.16
CA GLY A 57 16.38 18.23 -9.76
C GLY A 57 17.09 17.02 -9.18
N LYS A 58 18.44 17.05 -9.20
CA LYS A 58 19.28 16.11 -8.46
C LYS A 58 19.00 16.27 -6.96
N CYS A 59 18.37 15.29 -6.35
CA CYS A 59 18.46 15.05 -4.91
C CYS A 59 19.32 13.81 -4.67
N GLU A 60 20.61 14.02 -4.52
CA GLU A 60 21.52 13.04 -3.93
C GLU A 60 21.41 13.17 -2.40
N ASN A 61 20.60 12.31 -1.77
CA ASN A 61 20.75 12.03 -0.36
C ASN A 61 20.68 10.52 -0.15
N LYS A 62 21.85 9.90 -0.13
CA LYS A 62 22.05 8.52 0.33
C LYS A 62 21.88 8.48 1.85
N VAL A 63 20.67 8.31 2.33
CA VAL A 63 20.42 7.92 3.72
C VAL A 63 20.64 6.40 3.80
N LYS A 64 21.71 5.98 4.49
CA LYS A 64 21.92 4.59 4.87
C LYS A 64 20.78 4.19 5.81
N ARG A 65 19.84 3.39 5.31
CA ARG A 65 18.78 2.79 6.13
C ARG A 65 19.40 1.70 6.99
N ASN A 66 19.48 1.91 8.30
CA ASN A 66 19.65 0.82 9.25
C ASN A 66 18.32 0.06 9.32
N THR A 67 18.19 -0.98 8.50
CA THR A 67 17.07 -1.91 8.57
C THR A 67 17.21 -2.78 9.83
N PRO A 68 16.15 -2.98 10.62
CA PRO A 68 16.14 -3.99 11.67
C PRO A 68 16.32 -5.38 11.06
N PRO A 69 16.83 -6.38 11.82
CA PRO A 69 17.16 -7.70 11.30
C PRO A 69 15.93 -8.35 10.70
N CYS A 70 16.02 -8.63 9.39
CA CYS A 70 15.00 -9.31 8.61
C CYS A 70 14.88 -10.75 9.12
N VAL A 71 13.69 -11.16 9.54
CA VAL A 71 13.33 -12.57 9.71
C VAL A 71 13.64 -13.26 8.39
N GLN A 72 14.25 -14.45 8.47
CA GLN A 72 14.74 -15.22 7.32
C GLN A 72 13.65 -15.38 6.27
N ALA A 73 13.75 -14.58 5.21
CA ALA A 73 12.90 -14.71 4.04
C ALA A 73 13.25 -16.03 3.34
N SER A 74 12.25 -16.90 3.16
CA SER A 74 12.32 -17.98 2.19
C SER A 74 12.79 -17.41 0.84
N ASP A 75 13.59 -18.19 0.13
CA ASP A 75 14.30 -17.85 -1.14
C ASP A 75 13.35 -17.57 -2.34
N SER A 76 12.14 -17.06 -2.10
CA SER A 76 11.20 -16.66 -3.13
C SER A 76 11.52 -15.24 -3.61
N SER A 77 11.80 -15.09 -4.89
CA SER A 77 12.00 -13.78 -5.53
C SER A 77 10.75 -12.90 -5.49
N PHE A 78 9.59 -13.46 -5.14
CA PHE A 78 8.30 -12.78 -5.08
C PHE A 78 7.90 -12.43 -3.65
N VAL A 79 7.45 -11.19 -3.45
CA VAL A 79 6.86 -10.72 -2.18
C VAL A 79 5.34 -10.93 -2.15
N ILE A 80 4.68 -10.95 -3.31
CA ILE A 80 3.27 -11.28 -3.47
C ILE A 80 3.13 -12.28 -4.62
N GLU A 81 2.41 -13.37 -4.38
CA GLU A 81 1.98 -14.31 -5.41
C GLU A 81 0.48 -14.57 -5.26
N MET A 82 -0.27 -14.27 -6.30
CA MET A 82 -1.70 -14.52 -6.38
C MET A 82 -2.00 -15.36 -7.62
N LYS A 83 -2.70 -16.49 -7.44
CA LYS A 83 -3.04 -17.38 -8.52
C LYS A 83 -4.51 -17.70 -8.51
N ASN A 84 -5.19 -17.40 -9.63
CA ASN A 84 -6.62 -17.61 -9.84
C ASN A 84 -7.48 -17.11 -8.68
N VAL A 85 -7.16 -15.92 -8.15
CA VAL A 85 -7.87 -15.35 -7.01
C VAL A 85 -9.27 -14.93 -7.44
N ARG A 86 -10.27 -15.36 -6.64
CA ARG A 86 -11.67 -14.98 -6.79
C ARG A 86 -12.22 -14.45 -5.47
N VAL A 87 -12.83 -13.28 -5.52
CA VAL A 87 -13.52 -12.67 -4.38
C VAL A 87 -14.94 -12.33 -4.79
N ALA A 88 -15.90 -12.79 -4.00
CA ALA A 88 -17.30 -12.49 -4.24
C ALA A 88 -18.04 -12.22 -2.94
N TYR A 89 -19.00 -11.30 -2.96
CA TYR A 89 -19.95 -11.05 -1.89
C TYR A 89 -21.35 -11.38 -2.40
N GLN A 90 -21.97 -12.40 -1.83
CA GLN A 90 -23.24 -12.93 -2.31
C GLN A 90 -23.14 -13.22 -3.82
N ASP A 91 -23.97 -12.60 -4.64
CA ASP A 91 -23.99 -12.79 -6.10
C ASP A 91 -23.05 -11.86 -6.87
N LYS A 92 -22.38 -10.91 -6.18
CA LYS A 92 -21.50 -9.94 -6.82
C LYS A 92 -20.04 -10.38 -6.77
N VAL A 93 -19.48 -10.73 -7.93
CA VAL A 93 -18.04 -11.00 -8.08
C VAL A 93 -17.27 -9.67 -8.11
N ILE A 94 -16.29 -9.53 -7.23
CA ILE A 94 -15.42 -8.33 -7.12
C ILE A 94 -14.07 -8.55 -7.79
N LEU A 95 -13.48 -9.74 -7.66
CA LEU A 95 -12.27 -10.15 -8.35
C LEU A 95 -12.50 -11.53 -8.95
N GLU A 96 -12.03 -11.76 -10.18
CA GLU A 96 -12.21 -13.03 -10.89
C GLU A 96 -11.00 -13.35 -11.74
N ASN A 97 -10.53 -14.61 -11.63
CA ASN A 97 -9.37 -15.12 -12.38
C ASN A 97 -8.16 -14.20 -12.27
N PHE A 98 -7.84 -13.79 -11.04
CA PHE A 98 -6.85 -12.75 -10.78
C PHE A 98 -5.48 -13.36 -10.51
N ASP A 99 -4.55 -13.20 -11.47
CA ASP A 99 -3.17 -13.70 -11.40
C ASP A 99 -2.19 -12.52 -11.35
N TRP A 100 -1.53 -12.33 -10.20
CA TRP A 100 -0.60 -11.23 -10.02
C TRP A 100 0.56 -11.61 -9.12
N ASN A 101 1.77 -11.28 -9.57
CA ASN A 101 2.99 -11.50 -8.83
C ASN A 101 3.76 -10.19 -8.71
N VAL A 102 4.33 -9.94 -7.54
CA VAL A 102 5.18 -8.78 -7.25
C VAL A 102 6.54 -9.27 -6.77
N LYS A 103 7.60 -8.79 -7.38
CA LYS A 103 8.97 -9.10 -6.97
C LYS A 103 9.47 -8.10 -5.92
N LYS A 104 10.48 -8.51 -5.18
CA LYS A 104 11.16 -7.61 -4.25
C LYS A 104 11.77 -6.42 -5.00
N GLY A 105 11.50 -5.21 -4.51
CA GLY A 105 11.99 -3.96 -5.09
C GLY A 105 11.11 -3.37 -6.19
N GLU A 106 10.04 -4.03 -6.60
CA GLU A 106 9.05 -3.43 -7.52
C GLU A 106 8.11 -2.49 -6.77
N ASN A 107 7.86 -1.32 -7.35
CA ASN A 107 6.91 -0.32 -6.86
C ASN A 107 5.72 -0.26 -7.82
N TRP A 108 4.57 -0.71 -7.36
CA TRP A 108 3.37 -0.84 -8.19
C TRP A 108 2.36 0.27 -7.95
N LYS A 109 1.83 0.83 -9.02
CA LYS A 109 0.63 1.66 -8.99
C LYS A 109 -0.58 0.88 -9.51
N ILE A 110 -1.64 0.79 -8.69
CA ILE A 110 -2.89 0.13 -9.05
C ILE A 110 -3.88 1.17 -9.55
N LEU A 111 -4.30 1.06 -10.80
CA LEU A 111 -5.23 1.94 -11.47
C LEU A 111 -6.56 1.23 -11.78
N GLY A 112 -7.64 1.98 -11.90
CA GLY A 112 -8.94 1.47 -12.29
C GLY A 112 -10.08 2.36 -11.78
N PRO A 113 -11.29 2.24 -12.35
CA PRO A 113 -12.46 2.99 -11.90
C PRO A 113 -12.87 2.62 -10.47
N ASN A 114 -13.78 3.40 -9.89
CA ASN A 114 -14.38 3.06 -8.61
C ASN A 114 -15.16 1.73 -8.75
N GLY A 115 -15.02 0.87 -7.73
CA GLY A 115 -15.63 -0.47 -7.79
C GLY A 115 -14.84 -1.52 -8.59
N ALA A 116 -13.66 -1.18 -9.16
CA ALA A 116 -12.84 -2.15 -9.90
C ALA A 116 -12.16 -3.22 -9.04
N GLY A 117 -12.27 -3.16 -7.70
CA GLY A 117 -11.67 -4.14 -6.79
C GLY A 117 -10.34 -3.72 -6.16
N LYS A 118 -9.87 -2.46 -6.35
CA LYS A 118 -8.57 -1.98 -5.83
C LYS A 118 -8.44 -2.13 -4.31
N SER A 119 -9.43 -1.65 -3.56
CA SER A 119 -9.41 -1.75 -2.08
C SER A 119 -9.52 -3.20 -1.62
N THR A 120 -10.32 -4.02 -2.31
CA THR A 120 -10.42 -5.47 -2.04
C THR A 120 -9.08 -6.17 -2.26
N LEU A 121 -8.37 -5.82 -3.35
CA LEU A 121 -7.03 -6.34 -3.62
C LEU A 121 -6.04 -5.99 -2.49
N LEU A 122 -6.04 -4.72 -2.04
CA LEU A 122 -5.18 -4.29 -0.95
C LEU A 122 -5.53 -4.99 0.37
N SER A 123 -6.82 -5.18 0.69
CA SER A 123 -7.24 -5.88 1.91
C SER A 123 -6.91 -7.38 1.90
N LEU A 124 -6.81 -8.02 0.73
CA LEU A 124 -6.27 -9.38 0.62
C LEU A 124 -4.79 -9.44 0.99
N ILE A 125 -4.01 -8.41 0.61
CA ILE A 125 -2.57 -8.33 0.89
C ILE A 125 -2.34 -8.02 2.37
N SER A 126 -3.06 -7.03 2.94
CA SER A 126 -2.91 -6.64 4.35
C SER A 126 -3.42 -7.70 5.33
N GLY A 127 -4.13 -8.72 4.84
CA GLY A 127 -4.70 -9.78 5.67
C GLY A 127 -6.05 -9.44 6.29
N ASP A 128 -6.64 -8.29 5.97
CA ASP A 128 -7.92 -7.85 6.53
C ASP A 128 -9.13 -8.49 5.85
N HIS A 129 -8.91 -9.29 4.79
CA HIS A 129 -9.96 -9.92 4.00
C HIS A 129 -10.06 -11.42 4.27
N LEU A 130 -11.20 -11.90 4.80
CA LEU A 130 -11.39 -13.31 5.16
C LEU A 130 -11.25 -14.27 3.97
N GLN A 131 -11.64 -13.87 2.76
CA GLN A 131 -11.49 -14.72 1.57
C GLN A 131 -10.03 -14.87 1.11
N ALA A 132 -9.07 -14.21 1.74
CA ALA A 132 -7.65 -14.48 1.50
C ALA A 132 -7.32 -15.95 1.83
N TYR A 133 -7.96 -16.54 2.83
CA TYR A 133 -7.72 -17.91 3.29
C TYR A 133 -8.30 -18.98 2.35
N SER A 134 -9.28 -18.64 1.53
CA SER A 134 -9.89 -19.56 0.55
C SER A 134 -9.26 -19.43 -0.86
N ASN A 135 -8.27 -18.56 -1.01
CA ASN A 135 -7.61 -18.29 -2.28
C ASN A 135 -6.13 -18.71 -2.26
N GLN A 136 -5.55 -18.90 -3.44
CA GLN A 136 -4.12 -19.19 -3.57
C GLN A 136 -3.31 -17.90 -3.55
N ILE A 137 -3.01 -17.44 -2.34
CA ILE A 137 -2.25 -16.22 -2.08
C ILE A 137 -1.04 -16.57 -1.21
N LYS A 138 0.15 -16.09 -1.61
CA LYS A 138 1.34 -16.11 -0.77
C LYS A 138 1.83 -14.67 -0.61
N ILE A 139 2.20 -14.32 0.61
CA ILE A 139 2.82 -13.05 0.97
C ILE A 139 4.16 -13.36 1.63
N PHE A 140 5.24 -12.75 1.15
CA PHE A 140 6.61 -13.03 1.60
C PHE A 140 6.97 -14.53 1.55
N GLY A 141 6.46 -15.23 0.52
CA GLY A 141 6.66 -16.69 0.35
C GLY A 141 5.77 -17.57 1.24
N GLN A 142 5.00 -17.01 2.17
CA GLN A 142 4.13 -17.75 3.07
C GLN A 142 2.70 -17.85 2.50
N PRO A 143 2.16 -19.06 2.32
CA PRO A 143 0.80 -19.27 1.82
C PRO A 143 -0.21 -18.87 2.90
N ARG A 144 -1.26 -18.13 2.51
CA ARG A 144 -2.33 -17.73 3.41
C ARG A 144 -3.18 -18.94 3.82
N GLY A 145 -3.52 -19.00 5.12
CA GLY A 145 -4.40 -20.06 5.68
C GLY A 145 -3.70 -21.38 6.00
N LYS A 146 -2.38 -21.43 6.10
CA LYS A 146 -1.64 -22.62 6.50
C LYS A 146 -0.97 -22.53 7.89
N GLY A 147 -1.58 -21.78 8.80
CA GLY A 147 -1.12 -21.69 10.20
C GLY A 147 -0.26 -20.48 10.50
N GLU A 148 -0.03 -19.59 9.55
CA GLU A 148 0.63 -18.32 9.81
C GLU A 148 -0.24 -17.40 10.67
N SER A 149 0.41 -16.65 11.56
CA SER A 149 -0.25 -15.62 12.34
C SER A 149 -0.48 -14.37 11.50
N ILE A 150 -1.71 -13.83 11.53
CA ILE A 150 -2.00 -12.54 10.88
C ILE A 150 -1.14 -11.41 11.47
N TRP A 151 -0.76 -11.51 12.73
CA TRP A 151 0.09 -10.54 13.42
C TRP A 151 1.50 -10.53 12.85
N GLU A 152 2.08 -11.71 12.53
CA GLU A 152 3.39 -11.82 11.89
C GLU A 152 3.39 -11.18 10.50
N LEU A 153 2.31 -11.33 9.75
CA LEU A 153 2.15 -10.67 8.47
C LEU A 153 2.07 -9.13 8.63
N LYS A 154 1.20 -8.66 9.53
CA LYS A 154 0.99 -7.23 9.76
C LYS A 154 2.24 -6.52 10.24
N GLN A 155 3.11 -7.18 11.01
CA GLN A 155 4.41 -6.63 11.42
C GLN A 155 5.36 -6.38 10.24
N GLN A 156 5.15 -7.06 9.10
CA GLN A 156 5.99 -6.91 7.91
C GLN A 156 5.41 -5.92 6.88
N ILE A 157 4.15 -5.47 7.06
CA ILE A 157 3.45 -4.58 6.13
C ILE A 157 3.19 -3.24 6.80
N GLY A 158 3.77 -2.17 6.24
CA GLY A 158 3.37 -0.80 6.56
C GLY A 158 2.21 -0.37 5.64
N MET A 159 1.14 0.16 6.22
CA MET A 159 -0.01 0.65 5.47
C MET A 159 -0.32 2.10 5.85
N VAL A 160 -0.54 2.95 4.83
CA VAL A 160 -0.98 4.33 5.01
C VAL A 160 -2.35 4.49 4.35
N THR A 161 -3.37 4.86 5.15
CA THR A 161 -4.73 5.09 4.67
C THR A 161 -5.32 6.34 5.30
N ASN A 162 -6.20 7.04 4.58
CA ASN A 162 -6.93 8.19 5.12
C ASN A 162 -7.93 7.77 6.22
N GLU A 163 -8.42 6.53 6.15
CA GLU A 163 -9.39 5.99 7.11
C GLU A 163 -8.79 5.76 8.50
N LEU A 164 -7.46 5.60 8.59
CA LEU A 164 -6.78 5.39 9.86
C LEU A 164 -7.01 6.54 10.84
N GLN A 165 -7.03 7.80 10.37
CA GLN A 165 -7.30 8.95 11.22
C GLN A 165 -8.75 8.92 11.77
N LEU A 166 -9.72 8.52 10.94
CA LEU A 166 -11.12 8.43 11.33
C LEU A 166 -11.41 7.28 12.31
N ALA A 167 -10.53 6.28 12.34
CA ALA A 167 -10.64 5.16 13.26
C ALA A 167 -10.31 5.54 14.72
N TYR A 168 -9.59 6.65 14.94
CA TYR A 168 -9.35 7.19 16.28
C TYR A 168 -10.61 7.90 16.78
N GLN A 169 -11.37 7.25 17.70
CA GLN A 169 -12.61 7.79 18.24
C GLN A 169 -12.38 8.74 19.45
N GLN A 170 -11.22 8.64 20.10
CA GLN A 170 -10.89 9.45 21.28
C GLN A 170 -9.85 10.52 20.96
N PRO A 171 -9.86 11.65 21.67
CA PRO A 171 -8.89 12.73 21.48
C PRO A 171 -7.52 12.32 22.07
N VAL A 172 -6.72 11.61 21.29
CA VAL A 172 -5.33 11.28 21.62
C VAL A 172 -4.38 12.25 20.97
N ASN A 173 -3.23 12.54 21.59
CA ASN A 173 -2.20 13.37 20.97
C ASN A 173 -1.37 12.56 19.96
N VAL A 174 -0.69 13.28 19.06
CA VAL A 174 0.12 12.69 17.97
C VAL A 174 1.18 11.73 18.52
N PHE A 175 1.82 12.08 19.64
CA PHE A 175 2.86 11.22 20.23
C PHE A 175 2.29 9.87 20.68
N LYS A 176 1.11 9.86 21.29
CA LYS A 176 0.42 8.61 21.65
C LYS A 176 0.01 7.79 20.45
N VAL A 177 -0.37 8.43 19.33
CA VAL A 177 -0.65 7.75 18.05
C VAL A 177 0.60 7.05 17.53
N ILE A 178 1.77 7.70 17.56
CA ILE A 178 3.03 7.09 17.15
C ILE A 178 3.38 5.90 18.06
N LEU A 179 3.21 6.06 19.37
CA LEU A 179 3.48 4.98 20.32
C LEU A 179 2.51 3.79 20.19
N SER A 180 1.27 4.01 19.75
CA SER A 180 0.31 2.91 19.54
C SER A 180 0.73 1.97 18.42
N GLY A 181 1.56 2.44 17.47
CA GLY A 181 2.13 1.62 16.41
C GLY A 181 3.01 0.46 16.90
N PHE A 182 3.60 0.55 18.10
CA PHE A 182 4.34 -0.56 18.69
C PHE A 182 3.43 -1.73 19.12
N TYR A 183 2.14 -1.50 19.20
CA TYR A 183 1.13 -2.47 19.67
C TYR A 183 0.15 -2.86 18.57
N ASP A 184 0.35 -2.39 17.34
CA ASP A 184 -0.58 -2.57 16.21
C ASP A 184 -2.03 -2.26 16.61
N SER A 185 -2.23 -1.16 17.35
CA SER A 185 -3.52 -0.79 17.93
C SER A 185 -3.91 0.65 17.57
N ILE A 186 -5.22 0.88 17.43
CA ILE A 186 -5.79 2.22 17.30
C ILE A 186 -5.98 2.78 18.71
N GLY A 187 -5.01 3.55 19.18
CA GLY A 187 -4.94 4.07 20.53
C GLY A 187 -3.90 3.36 21.42
N LEU A 188 -3.42 4.07 22.42
CA LEU A 188 -2.40 3.57 23.36
C LEU A 188 -3.08 3.05 24.62
N TYR A 189 -3.21 1.74 24.75
CA TYR A 189 -3.88 1.06 25.88
C TYR A 189 -2.89 0.53 26.92
N GLN A 190 -1.58 0.55 26.63
CA GLN A 190 -0.52 0.10 27.51
C GLN A 190 0.56 1.19 27.65
N PRO A 191 1.22 1.30 28.81
CA PRO A 191 2.30 2.24 28.98
C PRO A 191 3.49 1.86 28.09
N ALA A 192 3.96 2.82 27.30
CA ALA A 192 5.15 2.62 26.49
C ALA A 192 6.42 2.63 27.36
N SER A 193 7.36 1.75 27.05
CA SER A 193 8.68 1.72 27.67
C SER A 193 9.51 2.97 27.31
N GLU A 194 10.55 3.25 28.06
CA GLU A 194 11.45 4.40 27.76
C GLU A 194 12.12 4.25 26.39
N GLY A 195 12.51 3.03 25.98
CA GLY A 195 13.04 2.77 24.66
C GLY A 195 12.03 3.07 23.53
N GLN A 196 10.77 2.66 23.71
CA GLN A 196 9.68 2.97 22.76
C GLN A 196 9.43 4.48 22.69
N LYS A 197 9.45 5.19 23.82
CA LYS A 197 9.31 6.65 23.84
C LYS A 197 10.46 7.36 23.11
N GLN A 198 11.69 6.88 23.28
CA GLN A 198 12.85 7.42 22.55
C GLN A 198 12.72 7.19 21.04
N THR A 199 12.33 5.99 20.64
CA THR A 199 12.06 5.67 19.23
C THR A 199 10.90 6.51 18.68
N GLY A 200 9.82 6.70 19.45
CA GLY A 200 8.71 7.59 19.06
C GLY A 200 9.14 9.04 18.85
N LYS A 201 10.00 9.58 19.74
CA LYS A 201 10.59 10.93 19.56
C LYS A 201 11.48 11.02 18.32
N TYR A 202 12.27 9.97 18.05
CA TYR A 202 13.06 9.89 16.82
C TYR A 202 12.18 9.96 15.57
N TRP A 203 11.06 9.24 15.53
CA TRP A 203 10.12 9.32 14.42
C TRP A 203 9.46 10.68 14.28
N LEU A 204 9.07 11.34 15.38
CA LEU A 204 8.59 12.74 15.35
C LEU A 204 9.60 13.66 14.69
N TYR A 205 10.86 13.56 15.08
CA TYR A 205 11.95 14.36 14.52
C TYR A 205 12.14 14.07 13.02
N MET A 206 12.21 12.80 12.63
CA MET A 206 12.40 12.40 11.23
C MET A 206 11.26 12.86 10.31
N LEU A 207 10.05 12.98 10.83
CA LEU A 207 8.87 13.44 10.11
C LEU A 207 8.64 14.96 10.22
N GLY A 208 9.43 15.68 11.00
CA GLY A 208 9.26 17.12 11.25
C GLY A 208 7.98 17.44 12.03
N LEU A 209 7.51 16.53 12.89
CA LEU A 209 6.24 16.61 13.61
C LEU A 209 6.40 16.97 15.09
N GLU A 210 7.60 17.36 15.57
CA GLU A 210 7.87 17.63 17.00
C GLU A 210 6.92 18.69 17.57
N ALA A 211 6.66 19.76 16.81
CA ALA A 211 5.76 20.83 17.21
C ALA A 211 4.28 20.38 17.33
N LEU A 212 3.95 19.23 16.76
CA LEU A 212 2.61 18.66 16.77
C LEU A 212 2.43 17.55 17.81
N ALA A 213 3.51 17.11 18.49
CA ALA A 213 3.52 15.94 19.37
C ALA A 213 2.36 15.92 20.38
N GLU A 214 2.08 17.06 21.00
CA GLU A 214 1.02 17.20 22.02
C GLU A 214 -0.33 17.63 21.45
N ARG A 215 -0.43 17.90 20.13
CA ARG A 215 -1.71 18.25 19.51
C ARG A 215 -2.62 17.04 19.39
N VAL A 216 -3.91 17.28 19.49
CA VAL A 216 -4.93 16.25 19.29
C VAL A 216 -4.92 15.81 17.83
N PHE A 217 -4.69 14.52 17.59
CA PHE A 217 -4.53 13.93 16.25
C PHE A 217 -5.75 14.18 15.35
N LEU A 218 -6.97 14.04 15.87
CA LEU A 218 -8.22 14.28 15.13
C LEU A 218 -8.41 15.73 14.65
N LYS A 219 -7.65 16.68 15.22
CA LYS A 219 -7.72 18.12 14.84
C LYS A 219 -6.68 18.50 13.79
N LEU A 220 -5.87 17.55 13.33
CA LEU A 220 -4.90 17.78 12.27
C LEU A 220 -5.57 17.65 10.90
N SER A 221 -5.09 18.43 9.93
CA SER A 221 -5.47 18.28 8.52
C SER A 221 -4.85 17.01 7.92
N TYR A 222 -5.47 16.50 6.87
CA TYR A 222 -4.86 15.47 6.03
C TYR A 222 -3.73 16.11 5.19
N GLY A 223 -2.49 15.73 5.42
CA GLY A 223 -1.34 16.20 4.67
C GLY A 223 -0.24 16.77 5.50
#